data_173901c4cc2774bd9098432821c0e50e
#
_entry.id   173901c4cc2774bd9098432821c0e50e
#
_cell.length_a   1.000
_cell.length_b   1.000
_cell.length_c   1.000
_cell.angle_alpha   90.00
_cell.angle_beta   90.00
_cell.angle_gamma   90.00
#
_symmetry.space_group_name_H-M   'P 1'
#
loop_
_entity.id
_entity.type
_entity.pdbx_description
1 polymer ?
#
loop_
_entity_poly.entity_id
_entity_poly.type
_entity_poly.pdbx_seq_one_letter_code
_entity_poly.pdbx_strand_id
1 'polypeptide(L)'
;MSSLGTPTHLTRSIRFLFSLRVVMWHRASAVSARRVVSYAQLFQSSVPPSSNALGTRGFFPMTCPLRSSSVFRGTQGMCHDAAALHPFKDGMSDADKFLFDTNGFVVVKGVFGKDDLSKFHEAIDAHKTQIHERKGQLRLTHGGANDKLKGDGVTGRKDLAGFLGWEAPYCDPFREVLTHPKLVPYLHDLVGPGYRLDHNPLCILQDPGAEGFEFHGGSTLDDGSWNHPLGYDFKHGKMRCNLLAFAVHLTDVNEGDGGFAIIRGSHKSNYKCPIAMRRLETAAEHAYQPEIKAGDVVVFTEATTHGTLPWKGSNQRRNLIYRFSPATNAYGRGFWENSGWPESYTKNMSEAQLATMQPPYHPRLNRVAVSPDGNGVIQPAPREKHKVDFDRAVFKADYF
;
A
#
# COMPACT_ATOMS: atom_id res chain seq x y z
N MET A 1 -6.13 75.59 25.85
CA MET A 1 -7.54 75.91 25.73
C MET A 1 -8.18 74.61 25.30
N SER A 2 -8.70 73.86 26.24
CA SER A 2 -10.10 73.56 26.57
C SER A 2 -10.71 72.61 25.53
N SER A 3 -11.33 71.47 25.81
CA SER A 3 -11.95 70.91 27.03
C SER A 3 -12.46 69.54 26.66
N LEU A 4 -12.18 68.52 27.43
CA LEU A 4 -13.09 67.67 28.25
C LEU A 4 -14.38 67.18 27.57
N GLY A 5 -14.57 65.85 27.59
CA GLY A 5 -15.87 65.20 27.44
C GLY A 5 -15.80 63.68 27.42
N THR A 6 -15.62 63.01 28.54
CA THR A 6 -16.10 61.66 28.86
C THR A 6 -17.51 61.79 29.49
N PRO A 7 -18.23 60.66 29.80
CA PRO A 7 -18.21 59.26 29.45
C PRO A 7 -19.63 58.63 29.27
N THR A 8 -19.67 57.32 29.24
CA THR A 8 -20.66 56.38 29.85
C THR A 8 -21.49 55.48 28.98
N HIS A 9 -21.45 54.21 29.41
CA HIS A 9 -22.41 53.14 29.26
C HIS A 9 -22.61 52.42 27.91
N LEU A 10 -21.94 51.28 27.77
CA LEU A 10 -22.60 50.02 27.32
C LEU A 10 -21.77 48.80 27.63
N THR A 11 -21.62 48.47 28.89
CA THR A 11 -21.19 47.15 29.38
C THR A 11 -22.38 46.47 30.01
N ARG A 12 -23.08 45.58 29.29
CA ARG A 12 -23.94 44.49 29.81
C ARG A 12 -24.74 43.93 28.65
N SER A 13 -24.22 42.93 27.94
CA SER A 13 -25.03 41.93 27.21
C SER A 13 -24.16 41.07 26.29
N ILE A 14 -23.12 40.43 26.79
CA ILE A 14 -22.49 39.27 26.15
C ILE A 14 -22.00 38.32 27.27
N ARG A 15 -22.92 37.70 27.99
CA ARG A 15 -22.63 36.61 28.93
C ARG A 15 -23.80 35.65 29.09
N PHE A 16 -24.53 35.32 28.02
CA PHE A 16 -25.65 34.36 28.13
C PHE A 16 -25.83 33.44 26.92
N LEU A 17 -24.81 33.19 26.13
CA LEU A 17 -24.89 32.29 24.96
C LEU A 17 -23.83 31.20 24.90
N PHE A 18 -23.11 30.92 26.00
CA PHE A 18 -22.09 29.85 26.02
C PHE A 18 -22.43 28.70 27.00
N SER A 19 -23.67 28.59 27.47
CA SER A 19 -24.03 27.56 28.46
C SER A 19 -25.07 26.54 28.01
N LEU A 20 -25.40 26.44 26.71
CA LEU A 20 -26.44 25.51 26.23
C LEU A 20 -25.97 24.55 25.13
N ARG A 21 -24.67 24.38 24.92
CA ARG A 21 -24.11 23.38 23.95
C ARG A 21 -23.30 22.24 24.59
N VAL A 22 -23.18 22.15 25.90
CA VAL A 22 -22.42 21.07 26.58
C VAL A 22 -23.33 19.99 27.20
N VAL A 23 -24.65 20.18 27.23
CA VAL A 23 -25.58 19.23 27.87
C VAL A 23 -26.26 18.25 26.90
N MET A 24 -26.08 18.37 25.59
CA MET A 24 -26.67 17.44 24.59
C MET A 24 -25.74 16.37 24.02
N TRP A 25 -24.52 16.25 24.52
CA TRP A 25 -23.58 15.21 24.07
C TRP A 25 -23.40 14.03 25.04
N HIS A 26 -24.08 14.06 26.19
CA HIS A 26 -24.00 13.00 27.23
C HIS A 26 -25.24 12.12 27.33
N ARG A 27 -26.19 12.20 26.38
CA ARG A 27 -27.36 11.30 26.38
C ARG A 27 -27.49 10.37 25.17
N ALA A 28 -26.50 10.34 24.25
CA ALA A 28 -26.51 9.44 23.08
C ALA A 28 -25.61 8.18 23.23
N SER A 29 -24.89 8.04 24.33
CA SER A 29 -23.99 6.88 24.56
C SER A 29 -24.49 5.83 25.55
N ALA A 30 -25.75 5.90 25.98
CA ALA A 30 -26.29 4.96 26.98
C ALA A 30 -27.36 3.99 26.44
N VAL A 31 -27.63 3.95 25.14
CA VAL A 31 -28.66 3.06 24.56
C VAL A 31 -28.09 1.96 23.64
N SER A 32 -26.79 1.96 23.38
CA SER A 32 -26.14 0.94 22.53
C SER A 32 -25.40 -0.20 23.26
N ALA A 33 -25.50 -0.26 24.60
CA ALA A 33 -24.78 -1.27 25.41
C ALA A 33 -25.64 -2.40 25.96
N ARG A 34 -26.85 -2.63 25.43
CA ARG A 34 -27.77 -3.70 25.94
C ARG A 34 -28.32 -4.62 24.83
N ARG A 35 -27.58 -4.93 23.77
CA ARG A 35 -27.99 -5.97 22.79
C ARG A 35 -26.83 -6.77 22.19
N VAL A 36 -25.80 -7.10 22.97
CA VAL A 36 -24.78 -8.06 22.59
C VAL A 36 -24.47 -9.00 23.75
N VAL A 37 -25.50 -9.60 24.34
CA VAL A 37 -25.37 -10.77 25.21
C VAL A 37 -26.58 -11.63 24.96
N SER A 38 -26.59 -12.45 23.91
CA SER A 38 -27.45 -13.63 23.79
C SER A 38 -27.23 -14.35 22.45
N TYR A 39 -26.02 -14.87 22.21
CA TYR A 39 -25.80 -15.89 21.17
C TYR A 39 -24.63 -16.84 21.53
N ALA A 40 -24.40 -17.12 22.80
CA ALA A 40 -23.34 -18.03 23.23
C ALA A 40 -23.87 -19.17 24.14
N GLN A 41 -25.11 -19.63 23.92
CA GLN A 41 -25.61 -20.82 24.60
C GLN A 41 -26.59 -21.57 23.70
N LEU A 42 -26.06 -22.32 22.76
CA LEU A 42 -26.76 -23.42 22.06
C LEU A 42 -25.73 -24.18 21.21
N PHE A 43 -24.91 -24.99 21.84
CA PHE A 43 -24.25 -26.17 21.27
C PHE A 43 -23.34 -26.79 22.34
N GLN A 44 -23.98 -27.41 23.35
CA GLN A 44 -23.39 -28.41 24.20
C GLN A 44 -24.39 -29.56 24.33
N SER A 45 -24.09 -30.64 23.68
CA SER A 45 -24.46 -32.10 23.91
C SER A 45 -24.22 -32.79 22.58
N SER A 46 -23.41 -33.80 22.44
CA SER A 46 -23.31 -35.05 23.10
C SER A 46 -22.18 -35.83 22.42
N VAL A 47 -21.18 -36.25 23.14
CA VAL A 47 -20.25 -37.33 22.73
C VAL A 47 -20.26 -38.35 23.84
N PRO A 48 -20.60 -39.63 23.61
CA PRO A 48 -20.45 -40.70 24.58
C PRO A 48 -19.02 -41.24 24.57
N PRO A 49 -18.54 -41.80 25.68
CA PRO A 49 -17.20 -42.37 25.79
C PRO A 49 -17.16 -43.80 25.24
N SER A 50 -16.14 -44.15 24.48
CA SER A 50 -15.80 -45.53 24.13
C SER A 50 -14.47 -45.93 24.73
N SER A 51 -14.54 -47.04 25.40
CA SER A 51 -13.58 -47.79 26.16
C SER A 51 -12.39 -48.34 25.38
N ASN A 52 -11.29 -48.49 26.10
CA ASN A 52 -10.05 -49.18 25.76
C ASN A 52 -10.25 -50.64 25.27
N ALA A 53 -9.49 -51.01 24.24
CA ALA A 53 -8.92 -52.36 24.16
C ALA A 53 -7.64 -52.39 23.34
N LEU A 54 -6.56 -52.82 23.94
CA LEU A 54 -5.28 -53.19 23.34
C LEU A 54 -5.45 -54.39 22.39
N GLY A 55 -4.78 -54.34 21.25
CA GLY A 55 -4.64 -55.47 20.34
C GLY A 55 -3.48 -55.31 19.38
N THR A 56 -2.31 -55.81 19.74
CA THR A 56 -1.15 -56.05 18.89
C THR A 56 -1.44 -57.13 17.85
N ARG A 57 -1.08 -56.92 16.57
CA ARG A 57 -0.54 -57.91 15.60
C ARG A 57 -0.46 -57.29 14.18
N GLY A 58 0.74 -57.35 13.60
CA GLY A 58 1.05 -58.17 12.44
C GLY A 58 1.31 -57.33 11.18
N PHE A 59 2.60 -57.10 10.88
CA PHE A 59 3.10 -56.73 9.55
C PHE A 59 2.76 -57.80 8.51
N PHE A 60 2.16 -57.39 7.38
CA PHE A 60 2.30 -58.10 6.11
C PHE A 60 2.35 -57.11 4.95
N PRO A 61 3.30 -57.29 4.00
CA PRO A 61 3.36 -56.44 2.80
C PRO A 61 2.46 -57.05 1.71
N MET A 62 1.54 -56.24 1.17
CA MET A 62 0.82 -56.63 -0.05
C MET A 62 1.46 -56.00 -1.25
N THR A 63 2.06 -56.83 -2.07
CA THR A 63 2.41 -56.58 -3.46
C THR A 63 1.16 -56.57 -4.30
N CYS A 64 0.95 -55.52 -5.09
CA CYS A 64 -0.14 -55.42 -6.07
C CYS A 64 0.42 -55.72 -7.47
N PRO A 65 -0.19 -56.63 -8.25
CA PRO A 65 0.27 -56.97 -9.58
C PRO A 65 -0.25 -55.98 -10.63
N LEU A 66 0.66 -55.56 -11.50
CA LEU A 66 0.38 -54.88 -12.76
C LEU A 66 -0.59 -55.72 -13.64
N ARG A 67 -1.70 -55.13 -14.03
CA ARG A 67 -2.47 -55.57 -15.23
C ARG A 67 -2.53 -54.46 -16.26
N SER A 68 -2.16 -54.84 -17.45
CA SER A 68 -2.08 -54.12 -18.70
C SER A 68 -3.44 -53.80 -19.31
N SER A 69 -3.48 -52.66 -19.99
CA SER A 69 -4.20 -52.31 -21.21
C SER A 69 -5.72 -52.35 -21.22
N SER A 70 -6.30 -51.14 -21.36
CA SER A 70 -7.33 -50.92 -22.39
C SER A 70 -7.29 -49.45 -22.86
N VAL A 71 -7.19 -49.32 -24.14
CA VAL A 71 -7.18 -48.08 -24.90
C VAL A 71 -8.53 -47.37 -24.78
N PHE A 72 -8.59 -46.25 -24.07
CA PHE A 72 -9.67 -45.29 -24.23
C PHE A 72 -9.19 -44.16 -25.11
N ARG A 73 -9.61 -44.16 -26.36
CA ARG A 73 -9.63 -42.96 -27.21
C ARG A 73 -10.72 -42.05 -26.64
N GLY A 74 -10.35 -41.14 -25.78
CA GLY A 74 -11.16 -40.04 -25.30
C GLY A 74 -10.68 -38.76 -25.96
N THR A 75 -11.62 -38.08 -26.57
CA THR A 75 -11.57 -36.73 -27.14
C THR A 75 -10.61 -35.82 -26.38
N GLN A 76 -9.65 -35.28 -27.08
CA GLN A 76 -8.81 -34.18 -26.58
C GLN A 76 -9.72 -33.01 -26.23
N GLY A 77 -10.11 -32.93 -24.96
CA GLY A 77 -10.53 -31.68 -24.36
C GLY A 77 -9.31 -30.78 -24.32
N MET A 78 -9.36 -29.66 -25.02
CA MET A 78 -8.41 -28.58 -24.94
C MET A 78 -8.31 -28.14 -23.49
N CYS A 79 -7.36 -28.69 -22.74
CA CYS A 79 -6.79 -27.98 -21.62
C CYS A 79 -6.10 -26.76 -22.23
N HIS A 80 -6.72 -25.61 -22.16
CA HIS A 80 -6.04 -24.37 -22.42
C HIS A 80 -4.91 -24.28 -21.39
N ASP A 81 -3.70 -24.47 -21.87
CA ASP A 81 -2.48 -24.29 -21.11
C ASP A 81 -2.50 -22.91 -20.46
N ALA A 82 -2.78 -22.86 -19.16
CA ALA A 82 -2.55 -21.69 -18.33
C ALA A 82 -1.07 -21.28 -18.26
N ALA A 83 -0.18 -22.06 -18.91
CA ALA A 83 1.24 -21.81 -19.03
C ALA A 83 1.61 -20.84 -20.17
N ALA A 84 0.67 -20.45 -21.03
CA ALA A 84 0.97 -19.62 -22.21
C ALA A 84 0.94 -18.11 -21.96
N LEU A 85 0.81 -17.63 -20.71
CA LEU A 85 0.77 -16.20 -20.38
C LEU A 85 1.99 -15.71 -19.58
N HIS A 86 3.13 -16.37 -19.70
CA HIS A 86 4.40 -15.84 -19.25
C HIS A 86 5.39 -15.67 -20.41
N PRO A 87 5.21 -14.67 -21.28
CA PRO A 87 6.23 -14.33 -22.27
C PRO A 87 7.30 -13.40 -21.69
N PHE A 88 7.50 -13.36 -20.36
CA PHE A 88 8.45 -12.40 -19.77
C PHE A 88 9.78 -13.08 -19.50
N LYS A 89 10.69 -12.83 -20.44
CA LYS A 89 12.10 -13.11 -20.24
C LYS A 89 12.74 -12.21 -19.16
N ASP A 90 12.04 -11.15 -18.70
CA ASP A 90 12.59 -10.06 -17.90
C ASP A 90 11.69 -9.70 -16.70
N GLY A 91 11.12 -10.69 -16.01
CA GLY A 91 10.53 -10.54 -14.68
C GLY A 91 11.56 -10.18 -13.62
N MET A 92 11.16 -10.11 -12.37
CA MET A 92 12.09 -10.04 -11.24
C MET A 92 13.13 -11.17 -11.36
N SER A 93 14.41 -10.85 -11.09
CA SER A 93 15.44 -11.89 -10.99
C SER A 93 15.11 -12.86 -9.84
N ASP A 94 15.62 -14.09 -9.92
CA ASP A 94 15.44 -15.06 -8.83
C ASP A 94 16.04 -14.55 -7.51
N ALA A 95 17.14 -13.79 -7.59
CA ALA A 95 17.75 -13.14 -6.43
C ALA A 95 16.81 -12.08 -5.82
N ASP A 96 16.18 -11.22 -6.64
CA ASP A 96 15.22 -10.22 -6.16
C ASP A 96 13.98 -10.88 -5.56
N LYS A 97 13.48 -11.96 -6.17
CA LYS A 97 12.36 -12.74 -5.62
C LYS A 97 12.70 -13.31 -4.25
N PHE A 98 13.87 -13.91 -4.11
CA PHE A 98 14.34 -14.45 -2.83
C PHE A 98 14.50 -13.35 -1.77
N LEU A 99 15.15 -12.25 -2.12
CA LEU A 99 15.38 -11.12 -1.21
C LEU A 99 14.08 -10.45 -0.80
N PHE A 100 13.15 -10.25 -1.74
CA PHE A 100 11.85 -9.68 -1.44
C PHE A 100 11.03 -10.61 -0.53
N ASP A 101 10.95 -11.90 -0.85
CA ASP A 101 10.23 -12.87 -0.02
C ASP A 101 10.83 -12.99 1.37
N THR A 102 12.17 -12.89 1.51
CA THR A 102 12.84 -12.97 2.81
C THR A 102 12.67 -11.70 3.64
N ASN A 103 12.83 -10.52 3.02
CA ASN A 103 12.94 -9.25 3.73
C ASN A 103 11.66 -8.40 3.68
N GLY A 104 10.76 -8.60 2.71
CA GLY A 104 9.60 -7.76 2.43
C GLY A 104 9.92 -6.53 1.59
N PHE A 105 11.15 -6.40 1.10
CA PHE A 105 11.59 -5.34 0.21
C PHE A 105 12.82 -5.73 -0.62
N VAL A 106 13.04 -4.96 -1.68
CA VAL A 106 14.27 -5.01 -2.50
C VAL A 106 14.60 -3.59 -2.95
N VAL A 107 15.88 -3.31 -3.20
CA VAL A 107 16.34 -2.03 -3.77
C VAL A 107 16.70 -2.22 -5.22
N VAL A 108 15.91 -1.64 -6.11
CA VAL A 108 16.17 -1.64 -7.57
C VAL A 108 17.11 -0.49 -7.86
N LYS A 109 18.33 -0.86 -8.29
CA LYS A 109 19.42 0.11 -8.47
C LYS A 109 19.33 0.84 -9.80
N GLY A 110 19.66 2.16 -9.78
CA GLY A 110 19.84 2.96 -10.98
C GLY A 110 18.61 2.97 -11.91
N VAL A 111 17.42 3.09 -11.34
CA VAL A 111 16.17 3.18 -12.11
C VAL A 111 16.16 4.47 -12.91
N PHE A 112 16.41 5.59 -12.22
CA PHE A 112 16.43 6.93 -12.80
C PHE A 112 17.85 7.44 -12.94
N GLY A 113 18.20 7.95 -14.14
CA GLY A 113 19.50 8.53 -14.44
C GLY A 113 19.60 9.99 -13.96
N LYS A 114 20.75 10.61 -14.19
CA LYS A 114 21.01 12.01 -13.80
C LYS A 114 20.03 12.98 -14.43
N ASP A 115 19.70 12.76 -15.72
CA ASP A 115 18.78 13.63 -16.46
C ASP A 115 17.35 13.53 -15.89
N ASP A 116 16.92 12.33 -15.52
CA ASP A 116 15.62 12.13 -14.91
C ASP A 116 15.54 12.78 -13.52
N LEU A 117 16.60 12.61 -12.71
CA LEU A 117 16.72 13.25 -11.40
C LEU A 117 16.67 14.78 -11.52
N SER A 118 17.32 15.35 -12.56
CA SER A 118 17.27 16.80 -12.81
C SER A 118 15.84 17.28 -13.04
N LYS A 119 15.06 16.55 -13.88
CA LYS A 119 13.64 16.88 -14.15
C LYS A 119 12.78 16.83 -12.88
N PHE A 120 12.97 15.79 -12.03
CA PHE A 120 12.26 15.73 -10.74
C PHE A 120 12.59 16.91 -9.84
N HIS A 121 13.87 17.25 -9.70
CA HIS A 121 14.30 18.36 -8.86
C HIS A 121 13.78 19.69 -9.38
N GLU A 122 13.89 19.95 -10.67
CA GLU A 122 13.36 21.17 -11.31
C GLU A 122 11.86 21.31 -11.07
N ALA A 123 11.09 20.23 -11.27
CA ALA A 123 9.66 20.25 -11.07
C ALA A 123 9.29 20.55 -9.60
N ILE A 124 9.97 19.92 -8.63
CA ILE A 124 9.76 20.15 -7.19
C ILE A 124 10.10 21.60 -6.83
N ASP A 125 11.23 22.11 -7.33
CA ASP A 125 11.71 23.46 -7.00
C ASP A 125 10.83 24.54 -7.63
N ALA A 126 10.27 24.31 -8.83
CA ALA A 126 9.28 25.18 -9.45
C ALA A 126 7.99 25.27 -8.61
N HIS A 127 7.65 24.24 -7.87
CA HIS A 127 6.45 24.17 -7.05
C HIS A 127 6.72 24.26 -5.54
N LYS A 128 7.86 24.81 -5.13
CA LYS A 128 8.27 24.90 -3.71
C LYS A 128 7.25 25.59 -2.80
N THR A 129 6.43 26.48 -3.33
CA THR A 129 5.36 27.16 -2.57
C THR A 129 4.23 26.23 -2.16
N GLN A 130 4.11 25.05 -2.78
CA GLN A 130 3.12 24.01 -2.45
C GLN A 130 3.66 23.02 -1.40
N ILE A 131 4.90 23.17 -0.95
CA ILE A 131 5.47 22.31 0.08
C ILE A 131 4.92 22.72 1.44
N HIS A 132 4.34 21.75 2.15
CA HIS A 132 3.76 21.93 3.48
C HIS A 132 4.64 21.28 4.55
N GLU A 133 5.17 22.09 5.46
CA GLU A 133 5.87 21.58 6.65
C GLU A 133 4.86 21.23 7.75
N ARG A 134 5.02 20.06 8.35
CA ARG A 134 4.21 19.62 9.48
C ARG A 134 4.62 20.37 10.74
N LYS A 135 3.68 21.16 11.30
CA LYS A 135 3.87 21.98 12.50
C LYS A 135 2.79 21.73 13.54
N GLY A 136 3.08 21.98 14.81
CA GLY A 136 2.13 21.84 15.88
C GLY A 136 1.49 20.45 15.96
N GLN A 137 0.18 20.38 15.91
CA GLN A 137 -0.58 19.11 15.98
C GLN A 137 -0.39 18.18 14.76
N LEU A 138 0.19 18.69 13.67
CA LEU A 138 0.48 17.88 12.48
C LEU A 138 1.84 17.17 12.56
N ARG A 139 2.63 17.43 13.61
CA ARG A 139 3.89 16.72 13.84
C ARG A 139 3.62 15.22 13.97
N LEU A 140 4.57 14.43 13.47
CA LEU A 140 4.44 12.97 13.42
C LEU A 140 4.95 12.28 14.68
N THR A 141 5.58 13.02 15.56
CA THR A 141 6.17 12.54 16.80
C THR A 141 5.55 13.24 17.99
N HIS A 142 5.51 12.54 19.12
CA HIS A 142 4.85 13.05 20.33
C HIS A 142 5.71 14.04 21.13
N GLY A 143 6.96 14.29 20.71
CA GLY A 143 7.85 15.28 21.31
C GLY A 143 8.30 14.99 22.73
N GLY A 144 8.07 13.81 23.28
CA GLY A 144 8.53 13.40 24.59
C GLY A 144 10.07 13.37 24.68
N ALA A 145 10.62 13.53 25.88
CA ALA A 145 12.07 13.53 26.10
C ALA A 145 12.75 12.25 25.57
N ASN A 146 12.05 11.13 25.65
CA ASN A 146 12.54 9.82 25.23
C ASN A 146 12.11 9.42 23.81
N ASP A 147 11.45 10.31 23.06
CA ASP A 147 10.99 10.02 21.70
C ASP A 147 12.20 9.93 20.76
N LYS A 148 12.52 8.71 20.33
CA LYS A 148 13.64 8.41 19.43
C LYS A 148 13.43 8.93 18.01
N LEU A 149 12.21 9.29 17.65
CA LEU A 149 11.83 9.73 16.32
C LEU A 149 11.69 11.25 16.20
N LYS A 150 11.84 12.01 17.28
CA LYS A 150 11.60 13.46 17.32
C LYS A 150 12.57 14.32 16.49
N GLY A 151 13.71 13.76 16.06
CA GLY A 151 14.79 14.53 15.44
C GLY A 151 15.35 15.59 16.37
N ASP A 152 15.53 16.82 15.87
CA ASP A 152 15.96 17.97 16.67
C ASP A 152 14.84 18.55 17.57
N GLY A 153 13.61 18.06 17.41
CA GLY A 153 12.41 18.52 18.12
C GLY A 153 11.77 19.78 17.53
N VAL A 154 12.37 20.39 16.52
CA VAL A 154 11.92 21.66 15.90
C VAL A 154 11.53 21.46 14.44
N THR A 155 12.41 20.83 13.65
CA THR A 155 12.24 20.65 12.21
C THR A 155 11.18 19.57 11.91
N GLY A 156 10.10 19.97 11.26
CA GLY A 156 9.04 19.07 10.83
C GLY A 156 9.35 18.39 9.50
N ARG A 157 8.74 17.24 9.25
CA ARG A 157 8.69 16.66 7.92
C ARG A 157 7.90 17.58 6.98
N LYS A 158 8.32 17.66 5.73
CA LYS A 158 7.63 18.39 4.68
C LYS A 158 6.99 17.43 3.70
N ASP A 159 5.80 17.76 3.23
CA ASP A 159 5.03 16.96 2.28
C ASP A 159 4.65 17.81 1.05
N LEU A 160 4.68 17.17 -0.12
CA LEU A 160 4.27 17.73 -1.40
C LEU A 160 3.52 16.68 -2.19
N ALA A 161 2.33 17.02 -2.67
CA ALA A 161 1.49 16.11 -3.46
C ALA A 161 0.85 16.86 -4.64
N GLY A 162 0.07 16.15 -5.47
CA GLY A 162 -0.65 16.77 -6.59
C GLY A 162 0.15 16.85 -7.89
N PHE A 163 1.40 16.43 -7.89
CA PHE A 163 2.32 16.56 -9.01
C PHE A 163 1.91 15.80 -10.30
N LEU A 164 1.03 14.79 -10.21
CA LEU A 164 0.46 14.17 -11.40
C LEU A 164 -0.45 15.11 -12.20
N GLY A 165 -0.99 16.14 -11.55
CA GLY A 165 -1.86 17.13 -12.16
C GLY A 165 -1.17 18.46 -12.51
N TRP A 166 0.14 18.57 -12.35
CA TRP A 166 0.87 19.77 -12.80
C TRP A 166 0.87 19.90 -14.32
N GLU A 167 1.10 21.10 -14.82
CA GLU A 167 1.27 21.31 -16.25
C GLU A 167 2.58 20.69 -16.76
N ALA A 168 2.55 20.17 -17.98
CA ALA A 168 3.76 19.68 -18.64
C ALA A 168 4.78 20.83 -18.82
N PRO A 169 6.09 20.54 -18.69
CA PRO A 169 6.72 19.22 -18.55
C PRO A 169 6.85 18.74 -17.08
N TYR A 170 6.35 19.52 -16.11
CA TYR A 170 6.59 19.24 -14.69
C TYR A 170 5.90 17.98 -14.16
N CYS A 171 4.77 17.56 -14.73
CA CYS A 171 4.12 16.32 -14.36
C CYS A 171 4.80 15.07 -14.94
N ASP A 172 5.54 15.20 -16.03
CA ASP A 172 6.01 14.08 -16.84
C ASP A 172 6.90 13.09 -16.07
N PRO A 173 7.96 13.51 -15.35
CA PRO A 173 8.82 12.56 -14.65
C PRO A 173 8.04 11.77 -13.58
N PHE A 174 7.03 12.36 -12.96
CA PHE A 174 6.20 11.67 -11.96
C PHE A 174 5.24 10.67 -12.59
N ARG A 175 4.75 10.92 -13.80
CA ARG A 175 3.87 10.01 -14.56
C ARG A 175 4.66 8.82 -15.13
N GLU A 176 5.93 9.00 -15.46
CA GLU A 176 6.82 7.94 -15.92
C GLU A 176 7.01 6.83 -14.88
N VAL A 177 6.97 7.15 -13.58
CA VAL A 177 7.06 6.14 -12.51
C VAL A 177 5.97 5.07 -12.62
N LEU A 178 4.79 5.42 -13.14
CA LEU A 178 3.64 4.52 -13.23
C LEU A 178 3.88 3.33 -14.18
N THR A 179 4.73 3.52 -15.18
CA THR A 179 4.94 2.54 -16.26
C THR A 179 6.42 2.35 -16.59
N HIS A 180 7.32 2.76 -15.68
CA HIS A 180 8.76 2.68 -15.94
C HIS A 180 9.22 1.24 -16.21
N PRO A 181 9.91 0.95 -17.35
CA PRO A 181 10.20 -0.42 -17.79
C PRO A 181 11.00 -1.25 -16.79
N LYS A 182 11.87 -0.65 -15.98
CA LYS A 182 12.58 -1.36 -14.90
C LYS A 182 11.70 -1.67 -13.68
N LEU A 183 10.55 -1.01 -13.51
CA LEU A 183 9.66 -1.18 -12.34
C LEU A 183 8.43 -2.03 -12.65
N VAL A 184 7.96 -2.02 -13.88
CA VAL A 184 6.79 -2.80 -14.32
C VAL A 184 6.93 -4.30 -14.05
N PRO A 185 8.09 -4.96 -14.23
CA PRO A 185 8.26 -6.37 -13.88
C PRO A 185 7.97 -6.68 -12.40
N TYR A 186 8.36 -5.79 -11.48
CA TYR A 186 8.06 -5.94 -10.05
C TYR A 186 6.56 -5.81 -9.77
N LEU A 187 5.87 -4.90 -10.46
CA LEU A 187 4.42 -4.75 -10.35
C LEU A 187 3.68 -5.98 -10.86
N HIS A 188 4.12 -6.55 -11.98
CA HIS A 188 3.53 -7.78 -12.52
C HIS A 188 3.74 -8.99 -11.60
N ASP A 189 4.94 -9.18 -11.07
CA ASP A 189 5.26 -10.34 -10.22
C ASP A 189 4.65 -10.24 -8.81
N LEU A 190 4.58 -9.03 -8.23
CA LEU A 190 4.19 -8.82 -6.84
C LEU A 190 2.72 -8.39 -6.66
N VAL A 191 2.15 -7.70 -7.65
CA VAL A 191 0.77 -7.18 -7.60
C VAL A 191 -0.12 -7.88 -8.61
N GLY A 192 0.45 -8.23 -9.75
CA GLY A 192 -0.22 -8.90 -10.87
C GLY A 192 -0.57 -7.97 -12.03
N PRO A 193 -0.85 -8.55 -13.20
CA PRO A 193 -1.30 -7.80 -14.37
C PRO A 193 -2.57 -7.02 -14.04
N GLY A 194 -2.67 -5.80 -14.56
CA GLY A 194 -3.76 -4.88 -14.25
C GLY A 194 -3.61 -4.19 -12.88
N TYR A 195 -2.39 -4.15 -12.34
CA TYR A 195 -2.08 -3.30 -11.19
C TYR A 195 -2.58 -1.87 -11.42
N ARG A 196 -2.85 -1.17 -10.35
CA ARG A 196 -3.38 0.18 -10.38
C ARG A 196 -2.70 1.07 -9.35
N LEU A 197 -2.59 2.36 -9.64
CA LEU A 197 -2.24 3.35 -8.63
C LEU A 197 -3.38 3.39 -7.60
N ASP A 198 -3.06 3.15 -6.33
CA ASP A 198 -4.08 3.03 -5.30
C ASP A 198 -4.59 4.39 -4.82
N HIS A 199 -3.69 5.29 -4.48
CA HIS A 199 -4.01 6.64 -4.05
C HIS A 199 -2.92 7.63 -4.46
N ASN A 200 -3.18 8.91 -4.21
CA ASN A 200 -2.32 9.99 -4.65
C ASN A 200 -0.89 9.83 -4.13
N PRO A 201 0.13 9.86 -5.01
CA PRO A 201 1.51 9.76 -4.58
C PRO A 201 1.95 11.03 -3.84
N LEU A 202 2.95 10.86 -2.97
CA LEU A 202 3.44 11.87 -2.05
C LEU A 202 4.96 12.01 -2.17
N CYS A 203 5.46 13.24 -2.24
CA CYS A 203 6.87 13.55 -2.02
C CYS A 203 7.08 13.91 -0.55
N ILE A 204 7.96 13.17 0.10
CA ILE A 204 8.41 13.43 1.47
C ILE A 204 9.76 14.14 1.39
N LEU A 205 9.85 15.32 2.03
CA LEU A 205 11.08 16.06 2.14
C LEU A 205 11.45 16.17 3.63
N GLN A 206 12.73 15.93 3.92
CA GLN A 206 13.28 16.07 5.26
C GLN A 206 14.54 16.92 5.20
N ASP A 207 14.53 18.06 5.88
CA ASP A 207 15.74 18.85 6.10
C ASP A 207 16.58 18.22 7.22
N PRO A 208 17.89 18.53 7.33
CA PRO A 208 18.71 18.09 8.45
C PRO A 208 18.04 18.37 9.80
N GLY A 209 17.99 17.36 10.68
CA GLY A 209 17.31 17.43 11.96
C GLY A 209 15.82 17.06 11.95
N ALA A 210 15.20 16.92 10.78
CA ALA A 210 13.76 16.63 10.69
C ALA A 210 13.37 15.34 11.39
N GLU A 211 12.17 15.37 11.97
CA GLU A 211 11.56 14.22 12.65
C GLU A 211 11.38 13.01 11.73
N GLY A 212 11.39 11.84 12.36
CA GLY A 212 10.97 10.59 11.72
C GLY A 212 9.46 10.38 11.75
N PHE A 213 9.06 9.11 11.56
CA PHE A 213 7.67 8.68 11.63
C PHE A 213 7.60 7.29 12.26
N GLU A 214 6.65 7.11 13.18
CA GLU A 214 6.41 5.83 13.86
C GLU A 214 6.27 4.70 12.86
N PHE A 215 6.89 3.57 13.16
CA PHE A 215 6.80 2.38 12.34
C PHE A 215 5.37 1.88 12.30
N HIS A 216 4.89 1.52 11.11
CA HIS A 216 3.54 1.12 10.81
C HIS A 216 3.53 0.03 9.75
N GLY A 217 2.35 -0.35 9.26
CA GLY A 217 2.19 -1.49 8.36
C GLY A 217 1.96 -2.80 9.13
N GLY A 218 2.14 -3.91 8.45
CA GLY A 218 1.92 -5.24 9.02
C GLY A 218 0.66 -5.93 8.52
N SER A 219 0.76 -7.25 8.39
CA SER A 219 -0.34 -8.12 7.96
C SER A 219 -1.36 -8.41 9.07
N THR A 220 -1.15 -7.90 10.28
CA THR A 220 -1.97 -8.21 11.45
C THR A 220 -2.52 -6.94 12.07
N LEU A 221 -3.81 -6.93 12.40
CA LEU A 221 -4.51 -5.87 13.13
C LEU A 221 -4.28 -6.00 14.65
N ASP A 222 -4.76 -4.99 15.43
CA ASP A 222 -4.58 -4.96 16.90
C ASP A 222 -5.30 -6.10 17.62
N ASP A 223 -6.38 -6.61 17.02
CA ASP A 223 -7.15 -7.75 17.53
C ASP A 223 -6.57 -9.12 17.11
N GLY A 224 -5.43 -9.14 16.44
CA GLY A 224 -4.78 -10.35 15.91
C GLY A 224 -5.37 -10.87 14.59
N SER A 225 -6.40 -10.24 14.06
CA SER A 225 -6.98 -10.61 12.76
C SER A 225 -6.07 -10.19 11.59
N TRP A 226 -6.27 -10.83 10.44
CA TRP A 226 -5.50 -10.51 9.25
C TRP A 226 -5.92 -9.17 8.63
N ASN A 227 -4.93 -8.32 8.38
CA ASN A 227 -5.09 -7.04 7.72
C ASN A 227 -5.13 -7.23 6.19
N HIS A 228 -6.28 -7.65 5.67
CA HIS A 228 -6.45 -7.96 4.26
C HIS A 228 -5.93 -6.87 3.31
N PRO A 229 -6.22 -5.56 3.52
CA PRO A 229 -5.75 -4.51 2.61
C PRO A 229 -4.22 -4.40 2.50
N LEU A 230 -3.48 -4.82 3.53
CA LEU A 230 -2.02 -4.78 3.54
C LEU A 230 -1.39 -6.19 3.44
N GLY A 231 -2.20 -7.22 3.22
CA GLY A 231 -1.72 -8.61 3.26
C GLY A 231 -0.64 -8.91 2.22
N TYR A 232 0.30 -9.77 2.64
CA TYR A 232 1.24 -10.46 1.77
C TYR A 232 0.98 -11.96 1.87
N ASP A 233 0.91 -12.65 0.76
CA ASP A 233 0.83 -14.10 0.73
C ASP A 233 1.67 -14.70 -0.41
N PHE A 234 2.05 -15.97 -0.24
CA PHE A 234 2.69 -16.79 -1.25
C PHE A 234 1.83 -18.03 -1.48
N LYS A 235 1.23 -18.14 -2.66
CA LYS A 235 0.39 -19.27 -3.05
C LYS A 235 0.64 -19.67 -4.49
N HIS A 236 0.63 -20.99 -4.73
CA HIS A 236 0.78 -21.55 -6.07
C HIS A 236 2.01 -21.01 -6.84
N GLY A 237 3.15 -20.87 -6.10
CA GLY A 237 4.41 -20.40 -6.69
C GLY A 237 4.45 -18.90 -7.01
N LYS A 238 3.49 -18.12 -6.50
CA LYS A 238 3.42 -16.67 -6.75
C LYS A 238 3.34 -15.89 -5.45
N MET A 239 4.13 -14.81 -5.37
CA MET A 239 3.99 -13.78 -4.36
C MET A 239 2.79 -12.89 -4.70
N ARG A 240 2.12 -12.39 -3.67
CA ARG A 240 1.04 -11.41 -3.81
C ARG A 240 1.11 -10.36 -2.72
N CYS A 241 1.18 -9.11 -3.13
CA CYS A 241 1.07 -7.95 -2.25
C CYS A 241 -0.28 -7.28 -2.51
N ASN A 242 -1.09 -7.09 -1.48
CA ASN A 242 -2.36 -6.37 -1.60
C ASN A 242 -2.14 -4.85 -1.66
N LEU A 243 -1.01 -4.36 -1.14
CA LEU A 243 -0.53 -3.00 -1.34
C LEU A 243 1.00 -3.01 -1.42
N LEU A 244 1.53 -2.62 -2.58
CA LEU A 244 2.96 -2.51 -2.86
C LEU A 244 3.35 -1.04 -2.94
N ALA A 245 4.45 -0.67 -2.33
CA ALA A 245 4.95 0.68 -2.37
C ALA A 245 6.29 0.79 -3.11
N PHE A 246 6.45 1.88 -3.83
CA PHE A 246 7.72 2.34 -4.37
C PHE A 246 8.15 3.59 -3.61
N ALA A 247 9.33 3.54 -3.00
CA ALA A 247 10.01 4.72 -2.49
C ALA A 247 11.11 5.11 -3.50
N VAL A 248 10.84 6.12 -4.33
CA VAL A 248 11.78 6.63 -5.34
C VAL A 248 12.67 7.67 -4.66
N HIS A 249 13.95 7.37 -4.54
CA HIS A 249 14.91 8.24 -3.87
C HIS A 249 15.54 9.20 -4.86
N LEU A 250 15.31 10.50 -4.66
CA LEU A 250 15.87 11.58 -5.49
C LEU A 250 17.21 12.10 -4.95
N THR A 251 17.58 11.69 -3.74
CA THR A 251 18.82 12.08 -3.05
C THR A 251 19.44 10.87 -2.39
N ASP A 252 20.75 10.87 -2.23
CA ASP A 252 21.48 9.80 -1.55
C ASP A 252 21.05 9.69 -0.07
N VAL A 253 21.07 8.46 0.42
CA VAL A 253 20.88 8.08 1.82
C VAL A 253 22.03 7.14 2.18
N ASN A 254 23.00 7.63 2.96
CA ASN A 254 24.12 6.83 3.41
C ASN A 254 23.77 6.11 4.72
N GLU A 255 24.63 5.18 5.12
CA GLU A 255 24.48 4.48 6.40
C GLU A 255 24.41 5.48 7.57
N GLY A 256 23.39 5.36 8.41
CA GLY A 256 23.19 6.23 9.58
C GLY A 256 22.53 7.58 9.31
N ASP A 257 22.30 7.98 8.05
CA ASP A 257 21.62 9.23 7.71
C ASP A 257 20.15 9.26 8.15
N GLY A 258 19.53 8.09 8.37
CA GLY A 258 18.12 7.99 8.71
C GLY A 258 17.22 7.82 7.48
N GLY A 259 16.02 8.40 7.50
CA GLY A 259 15.05 8.20 6.42
C GLY A 259 14.33 6.86 6.49
N PHE A 260 14.04 6.26 5.35
CA PHE A 260 13.30 4.98 5.29
C PHE A 260 14.01 3.87 6.06
N ALA A 261 13.25 3.19 6.92
CA ALA A 261 13.73 2.03 7.65
C ALA A 261 12.62 0.99 7.82
N ILE A 262 13.01 -0.27 7.97
CA ILE A 262 12.11 -1.42 7.88
C ILE A 262 12.53 -2.53 8.86
N ILE A 263 11.57 -3.24 9.42
CA ILE A 263 11.84 -4.49 10.16
C ILE A 263 11.77 -5.63 9.15
N ARG A 264 12.94 -6.15 8.77
CA ARG A 264 13.05 -7.21 7.75
C ARG A 264 12.27 -8.46 8.12
N GLY A 265 11.52 -9.01 7.17
CA GLY A 265 10.72 -10.24 7.34
C GLY A 265 9.40 -10.03 8.09
N SER A 266 9.11 -8.82 8.59
CA SER A 266 7.90 -8.56 9.39
C SER A 266 6.58 -8.68 8.61
N HIS A 267 6.62 -8.67 7.27
CA HIS A 267 5.45 -8.92 6.42
C HIS A 267 4.87 -10.34 6.57
N LYS A 268 5.66 -11.28 7.10
CA LYS A 268 5.26 -12.65 7.39
C LYS A 268 4.94 -12.88 8.88
N SER A 269 5.00 -11.82 9.71
CA SER A 269 4.71 -11.96 11.12
C SER A 269 3.22 -12.22 11.36
N ASN A 270 2.93 -13.27 12.13
CA ASN A 270 1.59 -13.57 12.61
C ASN A 270 1.21 -12.70 13.82
N TYR A 271 2.13 -11.87 14.29
CA TYR A 271 1.93 -10.98 15.43
C TYR A 271 2.09 -9.53 14.98
N LYS A 272 1.23 -8.67 15.49
CA LYS A 272 1.40 -7.24 15.29
C LYS A 272 2.66 -6.75 15.99
N CYS A 273 3.41 -5.88 15.32
CA CYS A 273 4.58 -5.25 15.90
C CYS A 273 4.19 -4.43 17.15
N PRO A 274 4.78 -4.71 18.32
CA PRO A 274 4.48 -3.98 19.55
C PRO A 274 4.75 -2.48 19.41
N ILE A 275 3.92 -1.65 20.06
CA ILE A 275 4.02 -0.19 19.98
C ILE A 275 5.41 0.33 20.42
N ALA A 276 6.02 -0.27 21.46
CA ALA A 276 7.34 0.10 21.92
C ALA A 276 8.43 -0.15 20.86
N MET A 277 8.32 -1.22 20.06
CA MET A 277 9.20 -1.46 18.92
C MET A 277 8.94 -0.47 17.80
N ARG A 278 7.67 -0.16 17.49
CA ARG A 278 7.30 0.81 16.45
C ARG A 278 7.82 2.20 16.75
N ARG A 279 7.98 2.53 18.03
CA ARG A 279 8.56 3.80 18.52
C ARG A 279 10.05 3.74 18.80
N LEU A 280 10.69 2.62 18.51
CA LEU A 280 12.11 2.39 18.79
C LEU A 280 12.47 2.52 20.29
N GLU A 281 11.51 2.38 21.18
CA GLU A 281 11.73 2.36 22.62
C GLU A 281 12.42 1.06 23.05
N THR A 282 12.12 -0.04 22.35
CA THR A 282 12.75 -1.36 22.54
C THR A 282 13.14 -1.94 21.18
N ALA A 283 14.18 -2.81 21.17
CA ALA A 283 14.61 -3.57 19.99
C ALA A 283 14.88 -2.70 18.73
N ALA A 284 15.41 -1.49 18.95
CA ALA A 284 15.68 -0.52 17.88
C ALA A 284 16.71 -1.03 16.85
N GLU A 285 17.57 -1.98 17.24
CA GLU A 285 18.57 -2.64 16.39
C GLU A 285 17.95 -3.46 15.26
N HIS A 286 16.65 -3.80 15.34
CA HIS A 286 15.92 -4.47 14.26
C HIS A 286 15.41 -3.51 13.17
N ALA A 287 15.46 -2.20 13.40
CA ALA A 287 15.12 -1.20 12.40
C ALA A 287 16.27 -1.05 11.39
N TYR A 288 16.16 -1.73 10.28
CA TYR A 288 17.17 -1.71 9.22
C TYR A 288 16.94 -0.53 8.26
N GLN A 289 17.95 0.31 8.11
CA GLN A 289 18.00 1.40 7.14
C GLN A 289 18.91 0.96 5.97
N PRO A 290 18.39 0.79 4.75
CA PRO A 290 19.22 0.48 3.59
C PRO A 290 20.03 1.70 3.15
N GLU A 291 21.24 1.48 2.63
CA GLU A 291 21.98 2.47 1.87
C GLU A 291 21.38 2.58 0.47
N ILE A 292 21.08 3.81 0.01
CA ILE A 292 20.36 4.07 -1.22
C ILE A 292 21.03 5.23 -1.96
N LYS A 293 21.24 5.08 -3.25
CA LYS A 293 21.71 6.17 -4.11
C LYS A 293 20.54 6.88 -4.81
N ALA A 294 20.75 8.14 -5.14
CA ALA A 294 19.80 8.89 -5.94
C ALA A 294 19.51 8.15 -7.25
N GLY A 295 18.22 8.01 -7.57
CA GLY A 295 17.76 7.22 -8.72
C GLY A 295 17.43 5.75 -8.41
N ASP A 296 17.77 5.24 -7.22
CA ASP A 296 17.33 3.93 -6.75
C ASP A 296 15.87 3.95 -6.30
N VAL A 297 15.20 2.81 -6.40
CA VAL A 297 13.83 2.64 -5.91
C VAL A 297 13.77 1.49 -4.91
N VAL A 298 13.29 1.78 -3.70
CA VAL A 298 12.94 0.74 -2.75
C VAL A 298 11.54 0.24 -3.07
N VAL A 299 11.44 -1.02 -3.46
CA VAL A 299 10.18 -1.73 -3.69
C VAL A 299 9.88 -2.53 -2.44
N PHE A 300 8.76 -2.26 -1.76
CA PHE A 300 8.42 -2.94 -0.52
C PHE A 300 6.91 -3.19 -0.39
N THR A 301 6.53 -4.24 0.33
CA THR A 301 5.13 -4.47 0.68
C THR A 301 4.75 -3.69 1.92
N GLU A 302 3.59 -3.03 1.90
CA GLU A 302 3.01 -2.35 3.08
C GLU A 302 2.66 -3.33 4.22
N ALA A 303 2.69 -4.64 3.94
CA ALA A 303 2.65 -5.68 4.96
C ALA A 303 3.88 -5.67 5.88
N THR A 304 4.99 -5.07 5.46
CA THR A 304 6.19 -4.96 6.28
C THR A 304 6.05 -3.81 7.27
N THR A 305 6.44 -4.02 8.52
CA THR A 305 6.55 -2.93 9.49
C THR A 305 7.70 -2.02 9.10
N HIS A 306 7.39 -0.79 8.75
CA HIS A 306 8.34 0.20 8.25
C HIS A 306 8.02 1.59 8.78
N GLY A 307 9.01 2.48 8.72
CA GLY A 307 8.86 3.85 9.21
C GLY A 307 9.91 4.77 8.64
N THR A 308 10.08 5.90 9.28
CA THR A 308 11.10 6.88 8.92
C THR A 308 11.91 7.24 10.14
N LEU A 309 13.22 7.05 10.07
CA LEU A 309 14.16 7.53 11.10
C LEU A 309 14.35 9.04 10.94
N PRO A 310 14.68 9.75 12.04
CA PRO A 310 15.06 11.17 11.97
C PRO A 310 16.19 11.38 10.95
N TRP A 311 16.10 12.45 10.19
CA TRP A 311 17.07 12.74 9.16
C TRP A 311 18.32 13.42 9.74
N LYS A 312 19.48 12.82 9.53
CA LYS A 312 20.78 13.30 10.01
C LYS A 312 21.72 13.68 8.86
N GLY A 313 21.33 13.36 7.61
CA GLY A 313 22.12 13.74 6.43
C GLY A 313 22.24 15.25 6.31
N SER A 314 23.32 15.72 5.66
CA SER A 314 23.61 17.15 5.49
C SER A 314 22.78 17.85 4.41
N ASN A 315 22.11 17.09 3.54
CA ASN A 315 21.26 17.58 2.47
C ASN A 315 19.77 17.42 2.78
N GLN A 316 18.90 18.08 2.02
CA GLN A 316 17.48 17.79 2.06
C GLN A 316 17.22 16.42 1.41
N ARG A 317 16.67 15.48 2.17
CA ARG A 317 16.17 14.21 1.64
C ARG A 317 14.89 14.46 0.85
N ARG A 318 14.83 13.94 -0.39
CA ARG A 318 13.64 13.95 -1.25
C ARG A 318 13.29 12.52 -1.65
N ASN A 319 12.08 12.08 -1.33
CA ASN A 319 11.63 10.72 -1.58
C ASN A 319 10.17 10.69 -2.02
N LEU A 320 9.88 10.07 -3.17
CA LEU A 320 8.51 9.91 -3.66
C LEU A 320 7.96 8.57 -3.19
N ILE A 321 6.72 8.56 -2.74
CA ILE A 321 6.01 7.34 -2.36
C ILE A 321 4.84 7.13 -3.30
N TYR A 322 4.88 6.04 -4.05
CA TYR A 322 3.78 5.52 -4.86
C TYR A 322 3.26 4.23 -4.25
N ARG A 323 1.96 3.99 -4.33
CA ARG A 323 1.35 2.75 -3.84
C ARG A 323 0.47 2.14 -4.91
N PHE A 324 0.64 0.83 -5.11
CA PHE A 324 -0.06 0.08 -6.13
C PHE A 324 -0.83 -1.08 -5.51
N SER A 325 -2.05 -1.28 -5.98
CA SER A 325 -2.93 -2.39 -5.59
C SER A 325 -3.22 -3.31 -6.77
N PRO A 326 -3.54 -4.58 -6.51
CA PRO A 326 -4.15 -5.45 -7.51
C PRO A 326 -5.40 -4.84 -8.13
N ALA A 327 -5.75 -5.27 -9.33
CA ALA A 327 -6.93 -4.82 -10.06
C ALA A 327 -8.23 -4.86 -9.24
N THR A 328 -8.32 -5.77 -8.28
CA THR A 328 -9.52 -6.04 -7.48
C THR A 328 -9.53 -5.39 -6.12
N ASN A 329 -8.45 -4.66 -5.75
CA ASN A 329 -8.25 -4.16 -4.40
C ASN A 329 -8.15 -2.65 -4.35
N ALA A 330 -8.56 -2.05 -3.23
CA ALA A 330 -8.35 -0.66 -2.91
C ALA A 330 -8.08 -0.50 -1.42
N TYR A 331 -7.05 0.26 -1.09
CA TYR A 331 -6.73 0.71 0.26
C TYR A 331 -7.11 2.18 0.44
N GLY A 332 -6.80 3.02 -0.55
CA GLY A 332 -7.12 4.44 -0.55
C GLY A 332 -8.61 4.71 -0.71
N ARG A 333 -9.09 5.78 -0.05
CA ARG A 333 -10.52 6.17 -0.05
C ARG A 333 -10.93 7.01 -1.25
N GLY A 334 -9.98 7.53 -2.04
CA GLY A 334 -10.22 8.55 -3.05
C GLY A 334 -11.17 8.16 -4.19
N PHE A 335 -11.43 6.85 -4.38
CA PHE A 335 -12.34 6.39 -5.43
C PHE A 335 -13.81 6.33 -5.02
N TRP A 336 -14.10 6.36 -3.71
CA TRP A 336 -15.44 6.06 -3.20
C TRP A 336 -16.40 7.25 -3.31
N GLU A 337 -15.86 8.46 -3.34
CA GLU A 337 -16.68 9.65 -3.28
C GLU A 337 -16.97 10.28 -4.64
N ASN A 338 -16.09 10.11 -5.65
CA ASN A 338 -16.16 10.88 -6.90
C ASN A 338 -15.75 10.14 -8.17
N SER A 339 -15.97 8.85 -8.29
CA SER A 339 -15.85 8.11 -9.56
C SER A 339 -14.54 8.25 -10.35
N GLY A 340 -13.44 8.74 -9.78
CA GLY A 340 -12.16 8.75 -10.48
C GLY A 340 -11.18 9.84 -10.05
N TRP A 341 -10.04 9.86 -10.74
CA TRP A 341 -9.01 10.86 -10.58
C TRP A 341 -9.45 12.20 -11.16
N PRO A 342 -8.97 13.34 -10.65
CA PRO A 342 -9.18 14.63 -11.29
C PRO A 342 -8.75 14.60 -12.75
N GLU A 343 -9.48 15.27 -13.63
CA GLU A 343 -9.16 15.32 -15.06
C GLU A 343 -7.72 15.83 -15.30
N SER A 344 -7.26 16.80 -14.51
CA SER A 344 -5.89 17.31 -14.59
C SER A 344 -4.82 16.23 -14.40
N TYR A 345 -5.13 15.16 -13.65
CA TYR A 345 -4.18 14.06 -13.42
C TYR A 345 -4.07 13.13 -14.61
N THR A 346 -5.15 12.93 -15.35
CA THR A 346 -5.23 11.97 -16.46
C THR A 346 -5.08 12.62 -17.84
N LYS A 347 -5.26 13.94 -17.94
CA LYS A 347 -5.09 14.69 -19.18
C LYS A 347 -3.70 14.47 -19.77
N ASN A 348 -3.64 14.12 -21.04
CA ASN A 348 -2.43 13.87 -21.81
C ASN A 348 -1.56 12.69 -21.32
N MET A 349 -2.08 11.80 -20.47
CA MET A 349 -1.43 10.55 -20.14
C MET A 349 -1.44 9.59 -21.35
N SER A 350 -0.39 8.77 -21.47
CA SER A 350 -0.35 7.66 -22.42
C SER A 350 -1.42 6.60 -22.06
N GLU A 351 -1.77 5.74 -23.01
CA GLU A 351 -2.70 4.63 -22.78
C GLU A 351 -2.22 3.70 -21.63
N ALA A 352 -0.91 3.45 -21.56
CA ALA A 352 -0.31 2.66 -20.48
C ALA A 352 -0.45 3.34 -19.12
N GLN A 353 -0.18 4.65 -19.02
CA GLN A 353 -0.39 5.40 -17.79
C GLN A 353 -1.86 5.42 -17.37
N LEU A 354 -2.78 5.64 -18.33
CA LEU A 354 -4.23 5.60 -18.08
C LEU A 354 -4.70 4.23 -17.58
N ALA A 355 -4.08 3.13 -18.06
CA ALA A 355 -4.39 1.80 -17.58
C ALA A 355 -4.11 1.64 -16.07
N THR A 356 -3.11 2.34 -15.52
CA THR A 356 -2.81 2.32 -14.09
C THR A 356 -3.78 3.16 -13.25
N MET A 357 -4.49 4.08 -13.86
CA MET A 357 -5.42 5.01 -13.19
C MET A 357 -6.84 4.45 -13.06
N GLN A 358 -7.06 3.23 -13.51
CA GLN A 358 -8.38 2.59 -13.48
C GLN A 358 -8.84 2.30 -12.04
N PRO A 359 -10.15 2.39 -11.75
CA PRO A 359 -10.71 2.02 -10.45
C PRO A 359 -10.56 0.52 -10.18
N PRO A 360 -10.78 0.05 -8.95
CA PRO A 360 -10.87 -1.38 -8.65
C PRO A 360 -11.88 -2.06 -9.57
N TYR A 361 -11.55 -3.26 -10.04
CA TYR A 361 -12.32 -3.95 -11.04
C TYR A 361 -12.49 -5.45 -10.71
N HIS A 362 -13.29 -6.13 -11.51
CA HIS A 362 -13.56 -7.56 -11.38
C HIS A 362 -12.27 -8.41 -11.52
N PRO A 363 -12.14 -9.60 -10.83
CA PRO A 363 -10.98 -10.49 -10.94
C PRO A 363 -10.65 -10.95 -12.35
N ARG A 364 -11.65 -11.06 -13.21
CA ARG A 364 -11.43 -11.29 -14.64
C ARG A 364 -11.00 -9.97 -15.26
N LEU A 365 -9.80 -9.95 -15.77
CA LEU A 365 -9.21 -8.73 -16.32
C LEU A 365 -9.89 -8.37 -17.66
N ASN A 366 -11.03 -7.71 -17.60
CA ASN A 366 -11.78 -7.24 -18.78
C ASN A 366 -11.44 -5.79 -19.12
N ARG A 367 -10.26 -5.35 -18.76
CA ARG A 367 -9.77 -3.99 -19.04
C ARG A 367 -8.36 -4.02 -19.56
N VAL A 368 -7.96 -2.90 -20.18
CA VAL A 368 -6.60 -2.65 -20.61
C VAL A 368 -5.66 -2.72 -19.42
N ALA A 369 -4.54 -3.40 -19.59
CA ALA A 369 -3.47 -3.50 -18.59
C ALA A 369 -2.14 -3.06 -19.21
N VAL A 370 -1.21 -2.59 -18.37
CA VAL A 370 0.14 -2.22 -18.82
C VAL A 370 0.84 -3.45 -19.36
N SER A 371 1.49 -3.32 -20.51
CA SER A 371 2.35 -4.36 -21.03
C SER A 371 3.56 -4.55 -20.12
N PRO A 372 4.17 -5.70 -20.09
CA PRO A 372 5.22 -6.03 -19.15
C PRO A 372 6.55 -5.30 -19.34
N ASP A 373 6.79 -4.83 -20.56
CA ASP A 373 7.91 -3.96 -20.89
C ASP A 373 7.63 -2.47 -20.56
N GLY A 374 6.42 -2.16 -20.07
CA GLY A 374 6.01 -0.78 -19.75
C GLY A 374 5.69 0.10 -20.95
N ASN A 375 5.95 -0.36 -22.18
CA ASN A 375 5.91 0.48 -23.39
C ASN A 375 4.55 0.49 -24.12
N GLY A 376 3.58 -0.23 -23.59
CA GLY A 376 2.27 -0.33 -24.22
C GLY A 376 1.24 -0.97 -23.30
N VAL A 377 0.19 -1.50 -23.90
CA VAL A 377 -0.92 -2.12 -23.18
C VAL A 377 -1.28 -3.49 -23.75
N ILE A 378 -1.80 -4.33 -22.88
CA ILE A 378 -2.45 -5.58 -23.22
C ILE A 378 -3.94 -5.30 -23.28
N GLN A 379 -4.55 -5.55 -24.45
CA GLN A 379 -5.99 -5.48 -24.61
C GLN A 379 -6.65 -6.73 -24.02
N PRO A 380 -7.81 -6.60 -23.36
CA PRO A 380 -8.57 -7.76 -22.92
C PRO A 380 -9.02 -8.60 -24.13
N ALA A 381 -9.01 -9.92 -23.97
CA ALA A 381 -9.55 -10.80 -24.99
C ALA A 381 -11.05 -10.47 -25.22
N PRO A 382 -11.50 -10.31 -26.46
CA PRO A 382 -12.91 -10.06 -26.73
C PRO A 382 -13.76 -11.27 -26.27
N ARG A 383 -14.89 -10.98 -25.64
CA ARG A 383 -15.85 -12.01 -25.27
C ARG A 383 -16.54 -12.57 -26.53
N GLU A 384 -16.82 -13.85 -26.48
CA GLU A 384 -17.58 -14.50 -27.59
C GLU A 384 -18.93 -13.83 -27.77
N LYS A 385 -19.21 -13.40 -29.00
CA LYS A 385 -20.42 -12.64 -29.35
C LYS A 385 -21.71 -13.28 -28.83
N HIS A 386 -21.86 -14.60 -29.02
CA HIS A 386 -23.05 -15.30 -28.58
C HIS A 386 -23.29 -15.26 -27.06
N LYS A 387 -22.21 -15.21 -26.26
CA LYS A 387 -22.29 -15.05 -24.80
C LYS A 387 -22.71 -13.64 -24.41
N VAL A 388 -22.17 -12.63 -25.10
CA VAL A 388 -22.55 -11.23 -24.87
C VAL A 388 -24.04 -11.05 -25.23
N ASP A 389 -24.49 -11.59 -26.38
CA ASP A 389 -25.87 -11.51 -26.80
C ASP A 389 -26.82 -12.23 -25.83
N PHE A 390 -26.41 -13.39 -25.30
CA PHE A 390 -27.16 -14.10 -24.26
C PHE A 390 -27.30 -13.29 -22.98
N ASP A 391 -26.20 -12.76 -22.48
CA ASP A 391 -26.21 -11.97 -21.24
C ASP A 391 -27.12 -10.75 -21.36
N ARG A 392 -27.03 -10.03 -22.49
CA ARG A 392 -27.90 -8.88 -22.78
C ARG A 392 -29.36 -9.25 -22.88
N ALA A 393 -29.64 -10.41 -23.48
CA ALA A 393 -31.01 -10.90 -23.59
C ALA A 393 -31.62 -11.30 -22.24
N VAL A 394 -30.82 -11.95 -21.38
CA VAL A 394 -31.29 -12.50 -20.10
C VAL A 394 -31.20 -11.48 -18.98
N PHE A 395 -30.01 -10.86 -18.78
CA PHE A 395 -29.72 -9.98 -17.66
C PHE A 395 -29.96 -8.51 -17.97
N LYS A 396 -30.23 -8.14 -19.20
CA LYS A 396 -30.41 -6.77 -19.72
C LYS A 396 -29.15 -5.89 -19.53
N ALA A 397 -28.02 -6.51 -19.31
CA ALA A 397 -26.71 -5.87 -19.11
C ALA A 397 -25.58 -6.82 -19.56
N ASP A 398 -24.39 -6.28 -19.67
CA ASP A 398 -23.19 -7.10 -19.79
C ASP A 398 -22.90 -7.70 -18.39
N TYR A 399 -23.15 -8.99 -18.23
CA TYR A 399 -23.13 -9.65 -16.92
C TYR A 399 -21.72 -10.04 -16.48
N PHE A 400 -20.85 -10.45 -17.42
CA PHE A 400 -19.44 -10.80 -17.15
C PHE A 400 -18.51 -10.02 -18.05
#